data_cea3b1b9e54e7917d46a5d8e1e6c6c91
#
_entry.id   cea3b1b9e54e7917d46a5d8e1e6c6c91
#
_cell.length_a   1.000
_cell.length_b   1.000
_cell.length_c   1.000
_cell.angle_alpha   90.00
_cell.angle_beta   90.00
_cell.angle_gamma   90.00
#
_symmetry.space_group_name_H-M   'P 1'
#
loop_
_entity.id
_entity.type
_entity.pdbx_description
1 polymer ?
#
loop_
_entity_poly.entity_id
_entity_poly.type
_entity_poly.pdbx_seq_one_letter_code
_entity_poly.pdbx_strand_id
1 'polypeptide(L)'
;MAQNDIGIDLGTTTIIIAQEGQGVVLNQPSVVAVDTRKNCVLEAGDKALAMVGRTPNYISAIFPLKDGVISDHTMTRELICRFVNQVYSSHMVKPRVAVCVPAAITGIESDAVVEAVMAAGARQVYLIDEPIAAALGSGIDITVPDGRMIIDIGGGTTDIAVLSLGGKVKATSVRVAGNHYDEEILKFVRNKFSIAIGQRTAENLKKNVACCPQKADFNETMEIKGRSLLTGLPVRVNVSTADLYLSLIHI
;
A
#
# COMPACT_ATOMS: atom_id res chain seq x y z
N MET A 1 -19.92 -24.03 13.93
CA MET A 1 -18.78 -23.33 14.58
C MET A 1 -18.46 -22.16 13.71
N ALA A 2 -18.46 -20.95 14.25
CA ALA A 2 -18.10 -19.80 13.47
C ALA A 2 -16.66 -19.99 12.97
N GLN A 3 -16.48 -20.04 11.68
CA GLN A 3 -15.19 -20.12 11.03
C GLN A 3 -14.62 -18.69 11.10
N ASN A 4 -13.52 -18.52 11.81
CA ASN A 4 -12.91 -17.19 12.04
C ASN A 4 -11.67 -17.03 11.15
N ASP A 5 -11.78 -17.45 9.90
CA ASP A 5 -10.68 -17.34 8.96
C ASP A 5 -10.53 -15.88 8.50
N ILE A 6 -9.30 -15.43 8.39
CA ILE A 6 -8.93 -14.05 8.07
C ILE A 6 -8.10 -14.04 6.79
N GLY A 7 -8.43 -13.14 5.86
CA GLY A 7 -7.57 -12.78 4.75
C GLY A 7 -6.87 -11.46 5.06
N ILE A 8 -5.57 -11.38 4.83
CA ILE A 8 -4.77 -10.16 4.97
C ILE A 8 -4.14 -9.84 3.62
N ASP A 9 -4.43 -8.65 3.12
CA ASP A 9 -3.63 -8.02 2.08
C ASP A 9 -2.60 -7.13 2.78
N LEU A 10 -1.32 -7.51 2.67
CA LEU A 10 -0.20 -6.85 3.35
C LEU A 10 0.48 -5.87 2.40
N GLY A 11 -0.27 -4.86 1.95
CA GLY A 11 0.21 -3.89 0.97
C GLY A 11 1.20 -2.87 1.54
N THR A 12 2.10 -2.38 0.68
CA THR A 12 3.09 -1.33 1.01
C THR A 12 2.45 -0.06 1.57
N THR A 13 1.30 0.31 1.05
CA THR A 13 0.61 1.57 1.42
C THR A 13 -0.54 1.32 2.39
N THR A 14 -1.23 0.20 2.26
CA THR A 14 -2.47 -0.10 2.97
C THR A 14 -2.51 -1.56 3.35
N ILE A 15 -2.94 -1.86 4.58
CA ILE A 15 -3.27 -3.21 5.02
C ILE A 15 -4.79 -3.34 5.04
N ILE A 16 -5.28 -4.38 4.37
CA ILE A 16 -6.70 -4.73 4.37
C ILE A 16 -6.86 -6.08 5.05
N ILE A 17 -7.81 -6.16 5.98
CA ILE A 17 -8.19 -7.44 6.61
C ILE A 17 -9.64 -7.73 6.28
N ALA A 18 -9.87 -8.90 5.74
CA ALA A 18 -11.20 -9.45 5.51
C ALA A 18 -11.43 -10.66 6.44
N GLN A 19 -12.64 -10.82 6.90
CA GLN A 19 -13.07 -11.96 7.72
C GLN A 19 -14.15 -12.73 6.99
N GLU A 20 -14.08 -14.07 7.06
CA GLU A 20 -15.06 -14.93 6.42
C GLU A 20 -16.49 -14.59 6.88
N GLY A 21 -17.38 -14.38 5.91
CA GLY A 21 -18.80 -14.04 6.14
C GLY A 21 -19.06 -12.57 6.53
N GLN A 22 -18.04 -11.77 6.77
CA GLN A 22 -18.18 -10.33 7.11
C GLN A 22 -17.61 -9.39 6.04
N GLY A 23 -16.76 -9.90 5.13
CA GLY A 23 -16.07 -9.08 4.14
C GLY A 23 -14.91 -8.30 4.75
N VAL A 24 -14.63 -7.11 4.21
CA VAL A 24 -13.56 -6.24 4.70
C VAL A 24 -13.95 -5.65 6.04
N VAL A 25 -13.17 -5.97 7.09
CA VAL A 25 -13.38 -5.52 8.47
C VAL A 25 -12.35 -4.49 8.92
N LEU A 26 -11.23 -4.36 8.20
CA LEU A 26 -10.21 -3.35 8.45
C LEU A 26 -9.58 -2.91 7.12
N ASN A 27 -9.40 -1.61 6.98
CA ASN A 27 -8.66 -0.99 5.88
C ASN A 27 -7.91 0.20 6.47
N GLN A 28 -6.59 0.06 6.62
CA GLN A 28 -5.75 1.02 7.35
C GLN A 28 -4.41 1.23 6.63
N PRO A 29 -3.84 2.45 6.69
CA PRO A 29 -2.50 2.71 6.18
C PRO A 29 -1.42 1.86 6.85
N SER A 30 -0.43 1.42 6.07
CA SER A 30 0.72 0.62 6.52
C SER A 30 1.77 1.50 7.18
N VAL A 31 1.42 2.16 8.29
CA VAL A 31 2.29 3.10 9.00
C VAL A 31 2.14 2.98 10.51
N VAL A 32 3.25 3.15 11.23
CA VAL A 32 3.30 3.23 12.69
C VAL A 32 3.97 4.53 13.14
N ALA A 33 3.48 5.12 14.22
CA ALA A 33 4.12 6.24 14.91
C ALA A 33 4.89 5.70 16.13
N VAL A 34 6.18 5.99 16.20
CA VAL A 34 7.10 5.43 17.20
C VAL A 34 7.71 6.57 18.04
N ASP A 35 7.69 6.44 19.37
CA ASP A 35 8.56 7.26 20.24
C ASP A 35 9.97 6.68 20.19
N THR A 36 10.88 7.40 19.54
CA THR A 36 12.27 6.95 19.33
C THR A 36 13.11 6.90 20.60
N ARG A 37 12.71 7.61 21.65
CA ARG A 37 13.39 7.60 22.96
C ARG A 37 13.04 6.37 23.77
N LYS A 38 11.78 5.90 23.65
CA LYS A 38 11.25 4.74 24.37
C LYS A 38 11.25 3.47 23.51
N ASN A 39 11.52 3.62 22.22
CA ASN A 39 11.43 2.55 21.22
C ASN A 39 10.10 1.79 21.29
N CYS A 40 8.99 2.52 21.37
CA CYS A 40 7.65 1.93 21.45
C CYS A 40 6.72 2.55 20.42
N VAL A 41 5.84 1.71 19.86
CA VAL A 41 4.80 2.13 18.94
C VAL A 41 3.68 2.81 19.71
N LEU A 42 3.40 4.07 19.39
CA LEU A 42 2.34 4.87 19.97
C LEU A 42 1.01 4.60 19.27
N GLU A 43 0.98 4.78 17.95
CA GLU A 43 -0.21 4.64 17.13
C GLU A 43 0.10 3.89 15.83
N ALA A 44 -0.94 3.38 15.16
CA ALA A 44 -0.86 2.71 13.88
C ALA A 44 -2.00 3.17 12.95
N GLY A 45 -1.85 2.92 11.65
CA GLY A 45 -2.87 3.22 10.66
C GLY A 45 -3.17 4.71 10.52
N ASP A 46 -4.45 5.06 10.37
CA ASP A 46 -4.91 6.43 10.16
C ASP A 46 -4.41 7.41 11.22
N LYS A 47 -4.38 6.98 12.49
CA LYS A 47 -3.88 7.81 13.59
C LYS A 47 -2.40 8.13 13.43
N ALA A 48 -1.59 7.14 13.06
CA ALA A 48 -0.17 7.33 12.78
C ALA A 48 0.03 8.20 11.53
N LEU A 49 -0.75 7.97 10.47
CA LEU A 49 -0.70 8.77 9.25
C LEU A 49 -1.02 10.25 9.49
N ALA A 50 -1.98 10.54 10.37
CA ALA A 50 -2.32 11.91 10.75
C ALA A 50 -1.18 12.64 11.47
N MET A 51 -0.24 11.89 12.04
CA MET A 51 0.93 12.43 12.75
C MET A 51 2.10 12.74 11.80
N VAL A 52 2.12 12.21 10.58
CA VAL A 52 3.21 12.44 9.61
C VAL A 52 3.42 13.93 9.36
N GLY A 53 4.67 14.40 9.53
CA GLY A 53 5.06 15.79 9.32
C GLY A 53 4.52 16.79 10.37
N ARG A 54 3.93 16.31 11.47
CA ARG A 54 3.35 17.15 12.54
C ARG A 54 3.84 16.78 13.93
N THR A 55 4.83 15.91 14.02
CA THR A 55 5.33 15.37 15.29
C THR A 55 6.59 16.09 15.76
N PRO A 56 6.84 16.12 17.08
CA PRO A 56 8.14 16.49 17.64
C PRO A 56 9.24 15.54 17.15
N ASN A 57 10.50 15.97 17.19
CA ASN A 57 11.67 15.22 16.69
C ASN A 57 11.87 13.81 17.29
N TYR A 58 11.21 13.52 18.40
CA TYR A 58 11.29 12.22 19.06
C TYR A 58 10.15 11.27 18.69
N ILE A 59 9.23 11.68 17.83
CA ILE A 59 8.19 10.81 17.28
C ILE A 59 8.41 10.72 15.76
N SER A 60 8.63 9.50 15.29
CA SER A 60 8.81 9.20 13.87
C SER A 60 7.67 8.36 13.33
N ALA A 61 7.16 8.72 12.16
CA ALA A 61 6.28 7.84 11.40
C ALA A 61 7.15 6.91 10.53
N ILE A 62 6.97 5.62 10.71
CA ILE A 62 7.71 4.57 10.00
C ILE A 62 6.73 3.80 9.11
N PHE A 63 7.09 3.64 7.84
CA PHE A 63 6.42 2.77 6.88
C PHE A 63 7.21 1.46 6.83
N PRO A 64 6.77 0.42 7.53
CA PRO A 64 7.57 -0.79 7.73
C PRO A 64 7.58 -1.72 6.51
N LEU A 65 6.73 -1.44 5.53
CA LEU A 65 6.67 -2.12 4.24
C LEU A 65 7.13 -1.16 3.14
N LYS A 66 8.01 -1.61 2.27
CA LYS A 66 8.52 -0.82 1.15
C LYS A 66 8.68 -1.70 -0.08
N ASP A 67 8.18 -1.23 -1.23
CA ASP A 67 8.32 -1.91 -2.52
C ASP A 67 7.91 -3.39 -2.48
N GLY A 68 6.81 -3.69 -1.76
CA GLY A 68 6.26 -5.03 -1.62
C GLY A 68 6.99 -5.93 -0.59
N VAL A 69 7.99 -5.41 0.12
CA VAL A 69 8.78 -6.19 1.07
C VAL A 69 8.79 -5.59 2.47
N ILE A 70 9.08 -6.43 3.46
CA ILE A 70 9.27 -6.00 4.85
C ILE A 70 10.62 -5.30 4.96
N SER A 71 10.61 -3.99 5.24
CA SER A 71 11.82 -3.19 5.48
C SER A 71 12.18 -3.09 6.96
N ASP A 72 11.19 -3.25 7.85
CA ASP A 72 11.37 -3.29 9.30
C ASP A 72 10.50 -4.41 9.90
N HIS A 73 11.14 -5.53 10.27
CA HIS A 73 10.46 -6.70 10.80
C HIS A 73 9.74 -6.43 12.12
N THR A 74 10.38 -5.66 13.03
CA THR A 74 9.83 -5.36 14.35
C THR A 74 8.56 -4.51 14.22
N MET A 75 8.62 -3.46 13.40
CA MET A 75 7.50 -2.58 13.19
C MET A 75 6.38 -3.23 12.37
N THR A 76 6.72 -4.09 11.40
CA THR A 76 5.72 -4.87 10.64
C THR A 76 4.97 -5.83 11.57
N ARG A 77 5.68 -6.58 12.41
CA ARG A 77 5.07 -7.47 13.40
C ARG A 77 4.13 -6.72 14.34
N GLU A 78 4.59 -5.59 14.88
CA GLU A 78 3.79 -4.77 15.79
C GLU A 78 2.52 -4.23 15.09
N LEU A 79 2.65 -3.79 13.83
CA LEU A 79 1.53 -3.33 13.01
C LEU A 79 0.50 -4.43 12.77
N ILE A 80 0.95 -5.61 12.34
CA ILE A 80 0.07 -6.77 12.12
C ILE A 80 -0.59 -7.19 13.43
N CYS A 81 0.16 -7.30 14.53
CA CYS A 81 -0.39 -7.64 15.84
C CYS A 81 -1.52 -6.69 16.26
N ARG A 82 -1.31 -5.38 16.11
CA ARG A 82 -2.34 -4.38 16.46
C ARG A 82 -3.58 -4.52 15.60
N PHE A 83 -3.44 -4.71 14.30
CA PHE A 83 -4.58 -4.81 13.40
C PHE A 83 -5.33 -6.13 13.54
N VAL A 84 -4.63 -7.25 13.68
CA VAL A 84 -5.25 -8.55 13.95
C VAL A 84 -5.99 -8.53 15.28
N ASN A 85 -5.40 -7.97 16.36
CA ASN A 85 -6.05 -7.86 17.65
C ASN A 85 -7.26 -6.91 17.65
N GLN A 86 -7.27 -5.90 16.77
CA GLN A 86 -8.42 -5.00 16.61
C GLN A 86 -9.63 -5.73 15.98
N VAL A 87 -9.36 -6.63 15.03
CA VAL A 87 -10.39 -7.40 14.32
C VAL A 87 -10.79 -8.63 15.12
N TYR A 88 -9.82 -9.26 15.78
CA TYR A 88 -10.00 -10.55 16.43
C TYR A 88 -9.88 -10.41 17.95
N SER A 89 -11.03 -10.35 18.61
CA SER A 89 -11.12 -10.19 20.08
C SER A 89 -11.24 -11.51 20.85
N SER A 90 -11.43 -12.66 20.15
CA SER A 90 -11.60 -13.96 20.81
C SER A 90 -10.28 -14.67 21.04
N HIS A 91 -9.87 -14.84 22.28
CA HIS A 91 -8.65 -15.58 22.66
C HIS A 91 -8.82 -17.10 22.66
N MET A 92 -10.03 -17.61 22.49
CA MET A 92 -10.31 -19.07 22.63
C MET A 92 -10.02 -19.89 21.38
N VAL A 93 -10.20 -19.32 20.18
CA VAL A 93 -9.95 -20.04 18.92
C VAL A 93 -9.07 -19.16 18.03
N LYS A 94 -7.84 -19.56 17.80
CA LYS A 94 -6.92 -18.84 16.93
C LYS A 94 -7.32 -18.98 15.46
N PRO A 95 -7.30 -17.90 14.65
CA PRO A 95 -7.71 -17.93 13.24
C PRO A 95 -6.68 -18.67 12.36
N ARG A 96 -7.15 -19.23 11.24
CA ARG A 96 -6.30 -19.46 10.08
C ARG A 96 -6.23 -18.15 9.31
N VAL A 97 -5.05 -17.84 8.80
CA VAL A 97 -4.82 -16.57 8.11
C VAL A 97 -4.25 -16.84 6.72
N ALA A 98 -4.92 -16.32 5.68
CA ALA A 98 -4.40 -16.24 4.35
C ALA A 98 -3.77 -14.86 4.15
N VAL A 99 -2.53 -14.79 3.68
CA VAL A 99 -1.82 -13.53 3.45
C VAL A 99 -1.46 -13.41 1.98
N CYS A 100 -1.85 -12.30 1.37
CA CYS A 100 -1.42 -11.97 0.01
C CYS A 100 0.03 -11.51 0.03
N VAL A 101 0.81 -12.00 -0.93
CA VAL A 101 2.22 -11.67 -1.11
C VAL A 101 2.53 -11.44 -2.59
N PRO A 102 3.49 -10.55 -2.93
CA PRO A 102 3.89 -10.32 -4.31
C PRO A 102 4.32 -11.61 -5.02
N ALA A 103 4.03 -11.71 -6.30
CA ALA A 103 4.31 -12.92 -7.10
C ALA A 103 5.80 -13.28 -7.20
N ALA A 104 6.70 -12.34 -6.95
CA ALA A 104 8.15 -12.50 -7.00
C ALA A 104 8.82 -12.45 -5.61
N ILE A 105 8.07 -12.72 -4.53
CA ILE A 105 8.59 -12.73 -3.15
C ILE A 105 9.69 -13.79 -3.00
N THR A 106 10.74 -13.47 -2.27
CA THR A 106 11.82 -14.43 -1.93
C THR A 106 11.42 -15.33 -0.76
N GLY A 107 12.11 -16.49 -0.61
CA GLY A 107 11.88 -17.38 0.53
C GLY A 107 12.06 -16.70 1.88
N ILE A 108 13.09 -15.87 2.04
CA ILE A 108 13.37 -15.14 3.29
C ILE A 108 12.24 -14.14 3.61
N GLU A 109 11.76 -13.42 2.62
CA GLU A 109 10.64 -12.48 2.77
C GLU A 109 9.35 -13.23 3.13
N SER A 110 9.09 -14.39 2.49
CA SER A 110 7.94 -15.26 2.79
C SER A 110 7.97 -15.73 4.25
N ASP A 111 9.13 -16.21 4.71
CA ASP A 111 9.31 -16.68 6.09
C ASP A 111 9.08 -15.53 7.09
N ALA A 112 9.54 -14.33 6.77
CA ALA A 112 9.33 -13.15 7.60
C ALA A 112 7.86 -12.76 7.73
N VAL A 113 7.08 -12.86 6.64
CA VAL A 113 5.62 -12.62 6.67
C VAL A 113 4.94 -13.68 7.54
N VAL A 114 5.27 -14.97 7.35
CA VAL A 114 4.69 -16.06 8.14
C VAL A 114 5.00 -15.87 9.62
N GLU A 115 6.25 -15.56 9.97
CA GLU A 115 6.67 -15.33 11.36
C GLU A 115 5.90 -14.15 11.99
N ALA A 116 5.78 -13.03 11.29
CA ALA A 116 5.05 -11.86 11.78
C ALA A 116 3.57 -12.17 12.06
N VAL A 117 2.91 -12.89 11.16
CA VAL A 117 1.48 -13.25 11.29
C VAL A 117 1.27 -14.34 12.36
N MET A 118 2.17 -15.31 12.48
CA MET A 118 2.14 -16.30 13.57
C MET A 118 2.33 -15.63 14.93
N ALA A 119 3.25 -14.65 15.04
CA ALA A 119 3.47 -13.86 16.25
C ALA A 119 2.24 -13.02 16.62
N ALA A 120 1.44 -12.59 15.64
CA ALA A 120 0.16 -11.90 15.85
C ALA A 120 -0.95 -12.81 16.38
N GLY A 121 -0.70 -14.13 16.52
CA GLY A 121 -1.62 -15.06 17.12
C GLY A 121 -2.36 -15.99 16.15
N ALA A 122 -1.98 -16.03 14.88
CA ALA A 122 -2.53 -16.99 13.93
C ALA A 122 -2.24 -18.43 14.37
N ARG A 123 -3.17 -19.36 14.10
CA ARG A 123 -2.97 -20.80 14.27
C ARG A 123 -2.20 -21.40 13.10
N GLN A 124 -2.47 -20.90 11.91
CA GLN A 124 -1.90 -21.36 10.65
C GLN A 124 -1.91 -20.22 9.66
N VAL A 125 -0.85 -20.10 8.85
CA VAL A 125 -0.69 -19.06 7.83
C VAL A 125 -0.55 -19.74 6.46
N TYR A 126 -1.28 -19.21 5.50
CA TYR A 126 -1.19 -19.56 4.09
C TYR A 126 -0.78 -18.35 3.29
N LEU A 127 0.23 -18.47 2.45
CA LEU A 127 0.60 -17.42 1.51
C LEU A 127 -0.12 -17.63 0.18
N ILE A 128 -0.63 -16.55 -0.38
CA ILE A 128 -1.33 -16.54 -1.67
C ILE A 128 -0.70 -15.46 -2.52
N ASP A 129 -0.34 -15.79 -3.76
CA ASP A 129 0.16 -14.79 -4.72
C ASP A 129 -0.90 -13.70 -4.96
N GLU A 130 -0.52 -12.43 -4.84
CA GLU A 130 -1.42 -11.26 -5.05
C GLU A 130 -2.23 -11.36 -6.36
N PRO A 131 -1.65 -11.68 -7.54
CA PRO A 131 -2.42 -11.80 -8.76
C PRO A 131 -3.49 -12.91 -8.73
N ILE A 132 -3.25 -13.99 -7.98
CA ILE A 132 -4.26 -15.06 -7.81
C ILE A 132 -5.39 -14.54 -6.93
N ALA A 133 -5.07 -13.88 -5.83
CA ALA A 133 -6.07 -13.29 -4.95
C ALA A 133 -6.89 -12.21 -5.67
N ALA A 134 -6.25 -11.35 -6.47
CA ALA A 134 -6.89 -10.33 -7.29
C ALA A 134 -7.84 -10.93 -8.33
N ALA A 135 -7.43 -12.00 -9.03
CA ALA A 135 -8.27 -12.70 -9.99
C ALA A 135 -9.53 -13.28 -9.33
N LEU A 136 -9.34 -13.99 -8.21
CA LEU A 136 -10.46 -14.58 -7.45
C LEU A 136 -11.42 -13.52 -6.91
N GLY A 137 -10.88 -12.44 -6.35
CA GLY A 137 -11.66 -11.32 -5.82
C GLY A 137 -12.43 -10.55 -6.89
N SER A 138 -11.93 -10.53 -8.13
CA SER A 138 -12.60 -9.94 -9.31
C SER A 138 -13.61 -10.88 -9.95
N GLY A 139 -13.77 -12.12 -9.45
CA GLY A 139 -14.67 -13.11 -10.02
C GLY A 139 -14.19 -13.71 -11.35
N ILE A 140 -12.88 -13.59 -11.65
CA ILE A 140 -12.28 -14.17 -12.86
C ILE A 140 -12.06 -15.66 -12.62
N ASP A 141 -12.66 -16.49 -13.49
CA ASP A 141 -12.42 -17.93 -13.47
C ASP A 141 -11.04 -18.23 -14.07
N ILE A 142 -10.10 -18.64 -13.20
CA ILE A 142 -8.75 -19.04 -13.56
C ILE A 142 -8.60 -20.53 -13.80
N THR A 143 -9.66 -21.33 -13.63
CA THR A 143 -9.61 -22.79 -13.79
C THR A 143 -9.70 -23.24 -15.24
N VAL A 144 -10.17 -22.38 -16.12
CA VAL A 144 -10.26 -22.62 -17.56
C VAL A 144 -8.88 -22.66 -18.23
N PRO A 145 -8.76 -23.37 -19.37
CA PRO A 145 -7.48 -23.48 -20.09
C PRO A 145 -7.10 -22.21 -20.88
N ASP A 146 -7.83 -21.12 -20.69
CA ASP A 146 -7.51 -19.82 -21.29
C ASP A 146 -6.52 -19.03 -20.42
N GLY A 147 -5.58 -18.32 -21.05
CA GLY A 147 -4.71 -17.40 -20.34
C GLY A 147 -5.47 -16.16 -19.86
N ARG A 148 -5.49 -15.93 -18.55
CA ARG A 148 -6.05 -14.73 -17.93
C ARG A 148 -4.91 -13.84 -17.45
N MET A 149 -4.78 -12.65 -18.03
CA MET A 149 -3.76 -11.69 -17.62
C MET A 149 -4.32 -10.78 -16.53
N ILE A 150 -3.61 -10.73 -15.41
CA ILE A 150 -3.90 -9.83 -14.28
C ILE A 150 -2.76 -8.83 -14.19
N ILE A 151 -3.11 -7.57 -14.02
CA ILE A 151 -2.18 -6.47 -13.72
C ILE A 151 -2.68 -5.83 -12.43
N ASP A 152 -1.91 -5.99 -11.37
CA ASP A 152 -2.19 -5.40 -10.06
C ASP A 152 -1.21 -4.26 -9.81
N ILE A 153 -1.72 -3.03 -9.70
CA ILE A 153 -0.92 -1.83 -9.49
C ILE A 153 -1.15 -1.33 -8.07
N GLY A 154 -0.26 -1.71 -7.18
CA GLY A 154 -0.28 -1.33 -5.78
C GLY A 154 0.35 0.03 -5.48
N GLY A 155 0.75 0.23 -4.22
CA GLY A 155 1.52 1.40 -3.80
C GLY A 155 3.00 1.28 -4.11
N GLY A 156 3.61 0.12 -3.84
CA GLY A 156 5.05 -0.12 -4.00
C GLY A 156 5.42 -0.96 -5.21
N THR A 157 4.54 -1.88 -5.63
CA THR A 157 4.77 -2.84 -6.72
C THR A 157 3.65 -2.82 -7.75
N THR A 158 4.00 -3.20 -8.97
CA THR A 158 3.06 -3.60 -10.02
C THR A 158 3.33 -5.06 -10.36
N ASP A 159 2.37 -5.91 -10.06
CA ASP A 159 2.42 -7.35 -10.28
C ASP A 159 1.64 -7.70 -11.56
N ILE A 160 2.30 -8.39 -12.47
CA ILE A 160 1.74 -8.81 -13.75
C ILE A 160 1.84 -10.33 -13.82
N ALA A 161 0.70 -10.99 -13.99
CA ALA A 161 0.67 -12.45 -14.10
C ALA A 161 -0.27 -12.93 -15.19
N VAL A 162 0.09 -14.04 -15.81
CA VAL A 162 -0.81 -14.84 -16.65
C VAL A 162 -1.16 -16.10 -15.88
N LEU A 163 -2.46 -16.29 -15.65
CA LEU A 163 -3.05 -17.39 -14.90
C LEU A 163 -3.83 -18.31 -15.85
N SER A 164 -3.75 -19.61 -15.64
CA SER A 164 -4.52 -20.62 -16.40
C SER A 164 -4.54 -21.92 -15.60
N LEU A 165 -5.61 -22.71 -15.74
CA LEU A 165 -5.78 -24.02 -15.09
C LEU A 165 -5.56 -23.99 -13.57
N GLY A 166 -6.01 -22.91 -12.91
CA GLY A 166 -5.90 -22.73 -11.46
C GLY A 166 -4.52 -22.32 -10.98
N GLY A 167 -3.55 -22.05 -11.87
CA GLY A 167 -2.18 -21.76 -11.50
C GLY A 167 -1.56 -20.57 -12.23
N LYS A 168 -0.36 -20.20 -11.78
CA LYS A 168 0.46 -19.15 -12.35
C LYS A 168 1.31 -19.72 -13.47
N VAL A 169 1.07 -19.29 -14.73
CA VAL A 169 1.85 -19.67 -15.91
C VAL A 169 3.14 -18.85 -15.97
N LYS A 170 3.01 -17.54 -15.81
CA LYS A 170 4.13 -16.60 -15.76
C LYS A 170 3.75 -15.39 -14.92
N ALA A 171 4.70 -14.88 -14.16
CA ALA A 171 4.54 -13.63 -13.43
C ALA A 171 5.82 -12.81 -13.43
N THR A 172 5.65 -11.52 -13.27
CA THR A 172 6.73 -10.57 -13.02
C THR A 172 6.23 -9.49 -12.08
N SER A 173 7.11 -8.93 -11.29
CA SER A 173 6.84 -7.81 -10.41
C SER A 173 7.83 -6.70 -10.72
N VAL A 174 7.33 -5.46 -10.82
CA VAL A 174 8.16 -4.27 -11.01
C VAL A 174 7.93 -3.31 -9.85
N ARG A 175 9.00 -2.65 -9.39
CA ARG A 175 8.96 -1.68 -8.28
C ARG A 175 8.64 -0.26 -8.77
N VAL A 176 7.68 -0.17 -9.69
CA VAL A 176 7.12 1.08 -10.21
C VAL A 176 5.63 1.02 -9.99
N ALA A 177 5.12 1.86 -9.09
CA ALA A 177 3.72 1.85 -8.69
C ALA A 177 3.31 3.21 -8.08
N GLY A 178 2.20 3.26 -7.37
CA GLY A 178 1.58 4.49 -6.89
C GLY A 178 2.50 5.45 -6.14
N ASN A 179 3.39 4.94 -5.29
CA ASN A 179 4.33 5.77 -4.52
C ASN A 179 5.40 6.41 -5.42
N HIS A 180 5.83 5.68 -6.46
CA HIS A 180 6.78 6.21 -7.44
C HIS A 180 6.18 7.38 -8.23
N TYR A 181 4.90 7.25 -8.63
CA TYR A 181 4.18 8.38 -9.26
C TYR A 181 4.07 9.60 -8.34
N ASP A 182 3.83 9.40 -7.04
CA ASP A 182 3.80 10.49 -6.06
C ASP A 182 5.15 11.19 -5.95
N GLU A 183 6.25 10.44 -5.94
CA GLU A 183 7.62 10.98 -5.91
C GLU A 183 7.93 11.82 -7.16
N GLU A 184 7.53 11.35 -8.34
CA GLU A 184 7.72 12.10 -9.58
C GLU A 184 6.88 13.39 -9.61
N ILE A 185 5.65 13.36 -9.08
CA ILE A 185 4.82 14.56 -8.91
C ILE A 185 5.50 15.55 -7.95
N LEU A 186 6.08 15.08 -6.85
CA LEU A 186 6.85 15.93 -5.92
C LEU A 186 8.02 16.61 -6.62
N LYS A 187 8.79 15.85 -7.40
CA LYS A 187 9.93 16.38 -8.19
C LYS A 187 9.45 17.40 -9.24
N PHE A 188 8.38 17.06 -9.96
CA PHE A 188 7.82 17.94 -10.98
C PHE A 188 7.36 19.29 -10.39
N VAL A 189 6.55 19.26 -9.32
CA VAL A 189 6.05 20.50 -8.67
C VAL A 189 7.22 21.33 -8.14
N ARG A 190 8.22 20.70 -7.56
CA ARG A 190 9.44 21.36 -7.11
C ARG A 190 10.18 22.05 -8.25
N ASN A 191 10.37 21.36 -9.36
CA ASN A 191 11.17 21.85 -10.48
C ASN A 191 10.43 22.95 -11.28
N LYS A 192 9.13 22.73 -11.55
CA LYS A 192 8.34 23.65 -12.38
C LYS A 192 7.91 24.90 -11.63
N PHE A 193 7.46 24.75 -10.38
CA PHE A 193 6.87 25.85 -9.61
C PHE A 193 7.77 26.39 -8.50
N SER A 194 8.93 25.76 -8.25
CA SER A 194 9.82 26.06 -7.12
C SER A 194 9.12 26.01 -5.76
N ILE A 195 8.25 25.00 -5.58
CA ILE A 195 7.41 24.80 -4.40
C ILE A 195 7.65 23.42 -3.82
N ALA A 196 7.79 23.34 -2.50
CA ALA A 196 7.76 22.08 -1.76
C ALA A 196 6.33 21.79 -1.30
N ILE A 197 5.83 20.59 -1.64
CA ILE A 197 4.56 20.05 -1.18
C ILE A 197 4.78 18.75 -0.40
N GLY A 198 3.79 18.32 0.39
CA GLY A 198 3.84 17.05 1.11
C GLY A 198 3.34 15.88 0.26
N GLN A 199 3.72 14.66 0.67
CA GLN A 199 3.32 13.38 0.04
C GLN A 199 1.81 13.30 -0.21
N ARG A 200 1.00 13.61 0.80
CA ARG A 200 -0.46 13.60 0.70
C ARG A 200 -1.00 14.54 -0.40
N THR A 201 -0.33 15.66 -0.62
CA THR A 201 -0.72 16.59 -1.69
C THR A 201 -0.39 16.00 -3.06
N ALA A 202 0.76 15.33 -3.19
CA ALA A 202 1.15 14.64 -4.41
C ALA A 202 0.19 13.49 -4.73
N GLU A 203 -0.16 12.68 -3.74
CA GLU A 203 -1.15 11.60 -3.89
C GLU A 203 -2.53 12.13 -4.32
N ASN A 204 -2.97 13.25 -3.75
CA ASN A 204 -4.22 13.90 -4.15
C ASN A 204 -4.16 14.41 -5.59
N LEU A 205 -3.04 14.98 -6.02
CA LEU A 205 -2.82 15.38 -7.42
C LEU A 205 -2.88 14.15 -8.34
N LYS A 206 -2.21 13.06 -7.99
CA LYS A 206 -2.27 11.79 -8.73
C LYS A 206 -3.71 11.31 -8.91
N LYS A 207 -4.49 11.28 -7.83
CA LYS A 207 -5.86 10.74 -7.84
C LYS A 207 -6.87 11.60 -8.58
N ASN A 208 -6.70 12.92 -8.55
CA ASN A 208 -7.73 13.83 -9.03
C ASN A 208 -7.38 14.53 -10.36
N VAL A 209 -6.10 14.65 -10.70
CA VAL A 209 -5.62 15.45 -11.83
C VAL A 209 -4.84 14.63 -12.84
N ALA A 210 -4.09 13.59 -12.40
CA ALA A 210 -3.33 12.75 -13.31
C ALA A 210 -4.24 11.89 -14.18
N CYS A 211 -3.91 11.75 -15.46
CA CYS A 211 -4.61 10.86 -16.37
C CYS A 211 -3.69 10.24 -17.41
N CYS A 212 -4.17 9.17 -18.07
CA CYS A 212 -3.53 8.62 -19.25
C CYS A 212 -3.72 9.56 -20.44
N PRO A 213 -2.70 9.74 -21.31
CA PRO A 213 -2.71 10.68 -22.45
C PRO A 213 -3.86 10.47 -23.46
N GLN A 214 -4.35 9.26 -23.56
CA GLN A 214 -5.40 8.93 -24.52
C GLN A 214 -6.82 9.39 -24.09
N LYS A 215 -6.98 9.92 -22.88
CA LYS A 215 -8.22 10.57 -22.43
C LYS A 215 -8.18 12.06 -22.78
N ALA A 216 -8.39 12.39 -24.03
CA ALA A 216 -8.34 13.76 -24.55
C ALA A 216 -9.33 14.73 -23.87
N ASP A 217 -10.42 14.21 -23.28
CA ASP A 217 -11.47 15.03 -22.66
C ASP A 217 -11.27 15.27 -21.16
N PHE A 218 -10.22 14.67 -20.54
CA PHE A 218 -9.92 14.85 -19.13
C PHE A 218 -8.99 16.04 -18.94
N ASN A 219 -9.54 17.16 -18.50
CA ASN A 219 -8.77 18.41 -18.26
C ASN A 219 -9.17 18.99 -16.90
N GLU A 220 -8.64 18.38 -15.85
CA GLU A 220 -8.84 18.83 -14.48
C GLU A 220 -7.74 19.77 -14.02
N THR A 221 -8.07 20.62 -13.06
CA THR A 221 -7.13 21.55 -12.43
C THR A 221 -7.36 21.56 -10.93
N MET A 222 -6.29 21.48 -10.16
CA MET A 222 -6.35 21.50 -8.70
C MET A 222 -5.45 22.58 -8.12
N GLU A 223 -6.00 23.44 -7.25
CA GLU A 223 -5.21 24.35 -6.43
C GLU A 223 -4.51 23.59 -5.31
N ILE A 224 -3.19 23.70 -5.25
CA ILE A 224 -2.37 23.15 -4.19
C ILE A 224 -1.72 24.24 -3.36
N LYS A 225 -1.47 23.91 -2.08
CA LYS A 225 -0.72 24.76 -1.16
C LYS A 225 0.63 24.14 -0.89
N GLY A 226 1.67 24.96 -0.94
CA GLY A 226 3.02 24.54 -0.66
C GLY A 226 3.87 25.66 -0.08
N ARG A 227 5.14 25.36 0.22
CA ARG A 227 6.13 26.31 0.66
C ARG A 227 7.02 26.71 -0.51
N SER A 228 7.09 28.00 -0.82
CA SER A 228 8.02 28.52 -1.82
C SER A 228 9.46 28.22 -1.42
N LEU A 229 10.22 27.62 -2.32
CA LEU A 229 11.67 27.38 -2.12
C LEU A 229 12.50 28.63 -2.23
N LEU A 230 11.96 29.68 -2.89
CA LEU A 230 12.66 30.97 -3.08
C LEU A 230 12.47 31.89 -1.87
N THR A 231 11.24 31.98 -1.35
CA THR A 231 10.90 32.94 -0.29
C THR A 231 10.68 32.31 1.07
N GLY A 232 10.51 30.97 1.12
CA GLY A 232 10.15 30.25 2.34
C GLY A 232 8.69 30.41 2.78
N LEU A 233 7.91 31.26 2.10
CA LEU A 233 6.52 31.58 2.46
C LEU A 233 5.53 30.57 1.87
N PRO A 234 4.34 30.40 2.51
CA PRO A 234 3.25 29.63 1.93
C PRO A 234 2.76 30.27 0.63
N VAL A 235 2.56 29.46 -0.40
CA VAL A 235 2.04 29.86 -1.70
C VAL A 235 0.99 28.87 -2.19
N ARG A 236 0.19 29.33 -3.17
CA ARG A 236 -0.80 28.51 -3.87
C ARG A 236 -0.50 28.51 -5.35
N VAL A 237 -0.67 27.39 -6.00
CA VAL A 237 -0.55 27.23 -7.46
C VAL A 237 -1.62 26.28 -7.97
N ASN A 238 -2.02 26.47 -9.22
CA ASN A 238 -2.88 25.56 -9.93
C ASN A 238 -2.02 24.58 -10.74
N VAL A 239 -2.30 23.30 -10.61
CA VAL A 239 -1.68 22.23 -11.38
C VAL A 239 -2.75 21.59 -12.25
N SER A 240 -2.50 21.50 -13.55
CA SER A 240 -3.44 20.93 -14.53
C SER A 240 -3.06 19.52 -14.93
N THR A 241 -4.01 18.80 -15.54
CA THR A 241 -3.78 17.49 -16.15
C THR A 241 -2.64 17.52 -17.17
N ALA A 242 -2.59 18.56 -18.02
CA ALA A 242 -1.53 18.72 -19.02
C ALA A 242 -0.13 18.84 -18.37
N ASP A 243 -0.05 19.45 -17.20
CA ASP A 243 1.20 19.57 -16.44
C ASP A 243 1.68 18.19 -15.96
N LEU A 244 0.80 17.42 -15.33
CA LEU A 244 1.14 16.10 -14.78
C LEU A 244 1.39 15.06 -15.85
N TYR A 245 0.64 15.12 -16.97
CA TYR A 245 0.87 14.24 -18.09
C TYR A 245 2.32 14.24 -18.57
N LEU A 246 2.87 15.44 -18.78
CA LEU A 246 4.26 15.59 -19.21
C LEU A 246 5.28 15.08 -18.18
N SER A 247 4.91 15.05 -16.90
CA SER A 247 5.80 14.58 -15.84
C SER A 247 5.79 13.05 -15.69
N LEU A 248 4.67 12.39 -16.00
CA LEU A 248 4.46 10.97 -15.75
C LEU A 248 4.69 10.09 -16.97
N ILE A 249 4.82 10.65 -18.16
CA ILE A 249 4.99 9.88 -19.41
C ILE A 249 6.30 9.09 -19.49
N HIS A 250 7.29 9.42 -18.66
CA HIS A 250 8.63 8.83 -18.70
C HIS A 250 8.88 7.85 -17.54
N ILE A 251 7.85 7.51 -16.77
CA ILE A 251 7.90 6.48 -15.71
C ILE A 251 7.51 5.11 -16.28
#